data_dcd7a0931d431ad7573f87c88d5553d6
#
_entry.id   dcd7a0931d431ad7573f87c88d5553d6
#
_cell.length_a   1.000
_cell.length_b   1.000
_cell.length_c   1.000
_cell.angle_alpha   90.00
_cell.angle_beta   90.00
_cell.angle_gamma   90.00
#
_symmetry.space_group_name_H-M   'P 1'
#
loop_
_entity.id
_entity.type
_entity.pdbx_description
1 polymer ?
#
loop_
_entity_poly.entity_id
_entity_poly.type
_entity_poly.pdbx_seq_one_letter_code
_entity_poly.pdbx_strand_id
1 'polypeptide(L)'
;MVGSFFEEARPGELKADLIIMWREDNIIEEIVEDANIEDAIKTVLRKRRRKRSFAGRRILADVPKAVERIRQRIRSGRFKLGGYREMTVDDGPKVRIVQSVSLEDRIVLNAVMNVVDRHLKVRFIRTTSASIKNRGTHDLLQYIVKDIKDDPEGTLFGYQFDITKFYESVDQDVLLDAVKKMFKDKILIGILEECIRMMPKGV
;
A
#
# COMPACT_ATOMS: atom_id res chain seq x y z
N MET A 1 -31.00 9.90 -5.32
CA MET A 1 -30.80 10.48 -6.66
C MET A 1 -29.31 10.74 -6.86
N VAL A 2 -28.54 9.68 -7.09
CA VAL A 2 -27.09 9.71 -7.36
C VAL A 2 -26.85 8.69 -8.48
N GLY A 3 -27.34 8.98 -9.63
CA GLY A 3 -27.17 8.15 -10.79
C GLY A 3 -27.28 9.01 -12.02
N SER A 4 -26.19 9.49 -12.57
CA SER A 4 -26.02 9.89 -13.98
C SER A 4 -24.73 10.68 -14.27
N PHE A 5 -23.64 10.48 -13.53
CA PHE A 5 -22.38 11.20 -13.82
C PHE A 5 -21.27 10.33 -14.43
N PHE A 6 -21.59 9.11 -14.88
CA PHE A 6 -20.60 8.19 -15.46
C PHE A 6 -20.87 7.80 -16.91
N GLU A 7 -21.74 8.49 -17.60
CA GLU A 7 -21.94 8.30 -19.06
C GLU A 7 -21.23 9.43 -19.81
N GLU A 8 -20.33 9.05 -20.71
CA GLU A 8 -19.56 9.88 -21.66
C GLU A 8 -18.21 10.45 -21.18
N ALA A 9 -17.31 9.59 -20.73
CA ALA A 9 -15.89 9.92 -20.82
C ALA A 9 -15.24 9.03 -21.90
N ARG A 10 -14.83 9.64 -23.03
CA ARG A 10 -14.03 8.95 -24.05
C ARG A 10 -12.73 8.44 -23.43
N PRO A 11 -12.21 7.26 -23.85
CA PRO A 11 -10.89 6.80 -23.41
C PRO A 11 -9.84 7.83 -23.88
N GLY A 12 -9.26 8.55 -22.93
CA GLY A 12 -8.21 9.56 -23.19
C GLY A 12 -8.37 10.90 -22.48
N GLU A 13 -9.58 11.28 -22.05
CA GLU A 13 -9.81 12.49 -21.28
C GLU A 13 -10.29 12.18 -19.85
N LEU A 14 -9.51 11.45 -19.10
CA LEU A 14 -9.60 11.52 -17.65
C LEU A 14 -9.07 12.88 -17.25
N LYS A 15 -9.98 13.83 -17.02
CA LYS A 15 -9.65 15.15 -16.51
C LYS A 15 -8.85 14.95 -15.23
N ALA A 16 -7.55 15.27 -15.31
CA ALA A 16 -6.65 15.30 -14.15
C ALA A 16 -7.25 16.12 -12.98
N ASP A 17 -8.17 17.03 -13.29
CA ASP A 17 -8.86 17.92 -12.36
C ASP A 17 -9.89 17.21 -11.45
N LEU A 18 -10.45 16.05 -11.84
CA LEU A 18 -11.42 15.32 -11.00
C LEU A 18 -10.76 14.51 -9.88
N ILE A 19 -9.48 14.19 -10.01
CA ILE A 19 -8.71 13.46 -8.97
C ILE A 19 -8.32 14.38 -7.81
N ILE A 20 -8.35 15.70 -8.02
CA ILE A 20 -7.91 16.71 -7.04
C ILE A 20 -9.00 17.04 -6.01
N MET A 21 -10.26 16.69 -6.23
CA MET A 21 -11.39 17.25 -5.48
C MET A 21 -11.67 16.63 -4.09
N TRP A 22 -11.10 15.46 -3.76
CA TRP A 22 -11.36 14.79 -2.48
C TRP A 22 -10.05 14.33 -1.83
N ARG A 23 -9.44 15.21 -1.05
CA ARG A 23 -8.33 14.83 -0.19
C ARG A 23 -8.90 14.24 1.11
N GLU A 24 -8.49 13.04 1.42
CA GLU A 24 -8.91 12.34 2.64
C GLU A 24 -8.29 12.99 3.88
N ASP A 25 -9.10 13.14 4.92
CA ASP A 25 -8.72 13.72 6.20
C ASP A 25 -9.15 12.79 7.34
N ASN A 26 -8.59 12.99 8.53
CA ASN A 26 -8.86 12.20 9.74
C ASN A 26 -8.60 10.70 9.64
N ILE A 27 -7.81 10.26 8.65
CA ILE A 27 -7.47 8.84 8.45
C ILE A 27 -6.68 8.30 9.64
N ILE A 28 -5.93 9.16 10.33
CA ILE A 28 -5.14 8.75 11.48
C ILE A 28 -6.00 8.17 12.59
N GLU A 29 -7.22 8.65 12.79
CA GLU A 29 -8.11 8.14 13.83
C GLU A 29 -8.57 6.70 13.53
N GLU A 30 -8.85 6.38 12.25
CA GLU A 30 -9.12 4.99 11.85
C GLU A 30 -7.89 4.08 12.02
N ILE A 31 -6.69 4.61 11.70
CA ILE A 31 -5.44 3.85 11.84
C ILE A 31 -5.19 3.47 13.30
N VAL A 32 -5.47 4.37 14.24
CA VAL A 32 -5.17 4.16 15.66
C VAL A 32 -6.29 3.47 16.44
N GLU A 33 -7.38 3.08 15.79
CA GLU A 33 -8.42 2.24 16.41
C GLU A 33 -7.85 0.93 16.95
N ASP A 34 -8.31 0.51 18.13
CA ASP A 34 -7.88 -0.72 18.78
C ASP A 34 -8.02 -1.93 17.86
N ALA A 35 -9.18 -2.06 17.25
CA ALA A 35 -9.49 -3.16 16.35
C ALA A 35 -8.51 -3.24 15.17
N ASN A 36 -8.11 -2.10 14.59
CA ASN A 36 -7.17 -2.05 13.50
C ASN A 36 -5.75 -2.44 13.93
N ILE A 37 -5.27 -1.92 15.07
CA ILE A 37 -3.94 -2.24 15.59
C ILE A 37 -3.89 -3.71 16.01
N GLU A 38 -4.93 -4.24 16.64
CA GLU A 38 -5.01 -5.66 16.98
C GLU A 38 -4.98 -6.56 15.74
N ASP A 39 -5.71 -6.19 14.68
CA ASP A 39 -5.68 -6.93 13.42
C ASP A 39 -4.29 -6.91 12.80
N ALA A 40 -3.61 -5.77 12.83
CA ALA A 40 -2.22 -5.64 12.38
C ALA A 40 -1.28 -6.56 13.20
N ILE A 41 -1.43 -6.61 14.54
CA ILE A 41 -0.68 -7.52 15.40
C ILE A 41 -0.95 -8.98 15.00
N LYS A 42 -2.22 -9.38 14.87
CA LYS A 42 -2.63 -10.74 14.47
C LYS A 42 -2.03 -11.12 13.11
N THR A 43 -2.13 -10.22 12.14
CA THR A 43 -1.62 -10.43 10.76
C THR A 43 -0.11 -10.58 10.74
N VAL A 44 0.62 -9.67 11.36
CA VAL A 44 2.10 -9.70 11.39
C VAL A 44 2.61 -10.91 12.17
N LEU A 45 1.97 -11.27 13.26
CA LEU A 45 2.34 -12.41 14.10
C LEU A 45 1.76 -13.75 13.61
N ARG A 46 1.04 -13.82 12.49
CA ARG A 46 0.47 -15.07 11.96
C ARG A 46 1.52 -16.17 11.77
N LYS A 47 2.73 -15.81 11.33
CA LYS A 47 3.82 -16.78 11.14
C LYS A 47 4.42 -17.24 12.47
N ARG A 48 4.51 -18.56 12.68
CA ARG A 48 5.03 -19.20 13.91
C ARG A 48 6.41 -18.67 14.35
N ARG A 49 7.33 -18.42 13.40
CA ARG A 49 8.65 -17.86 13.68
C ARG A 49 8.56 -16.49 14.36
N ARG A 50 7.66 -15.61 13.90
CA ARG A 50 7.47 -14.28 14.48
C ARG A 50 6.84 -14.35 15.87
N LYS A 51 5.84 -15.21 16.08
CA LYS A 51 5.24 -15.43 17.40
C LYS A 51 6.27 -15.86 18.45
N ARG A 52 7.22 -16.72 18.06
CA ARG A 52 8.25 -17.27 18.96
C ARG A 52 9.45 -16.36 19.16
N SER A 53 9.59 -15.28 18.40
CA SER A 53 10.66 -14.30 18.60
C SER A 53 10.49 -13.61 19.95
N PHE A 54 11.58 -13.08 20.52
CA PHE A 54 11.52 -12.32 21.78
C PHE A 54 10.53 -11.16 21.69
N ALA A 55 10.60 -10.36 20.61
CA ALA A 55 9.67 -9.26 20.37
C ALA A 55 8.22 -9.73 20.22
N GLY A 56 7.97 -10.83 19.50
CA GLY A 56 6.63 -11.38 19.35
C GLY A 56 6.04 -11.88 20.66
N ARG A 57 6.82 -12.57 21.47
CA ARG A 57 6.38 -13.01 22.81
C ARG A 57 6.05 -11.83 23.73
N ARG A 58 6.89 -10.77 23.72
CA ARG A 58 6.66 -9.56 24.50
C ARG A 58 5.36 -8.85 24.11
N ILE A 59 5.04 -8.79 22.82
CA ILE A 59 3.78 -8.21 22.31
C ILE A 59 2.59 -9.06 22.75
N LEU A 60 2.69 -10.38 22.62
CA LEU A 60 1.59 -11.30 22.96
C LEU A 60 1.37 -11.45 24.47
N ALA A 61 2.35 -11.15 25.30
CA ALA A 61 2.22 -11.19 26.78
C ALA A 61 1.23 -10.12 27.29
N ASP A 62 1.14 -8.98 26.60
CA ASP A 62 0.23 -7.89 26.97
C ASP A 62 -0.18 -7.12 25.71
N VAL A 63 -1.19 -7.62 25.03
CA VAL A 63 -1.69 -7.03 23.78
C VAL A 63 -2.27 -5.62 24.01
N PRO A 64 -3.09 -5.36 25.03
CA PRO A 64 -3.60 -4.02 25.28
C PRO A 64 -2.50 -2.97 25.45
N LYS A 65 -1.45 -3.31 26.23
CA LYS A 65 -0.29 -2.42 26.39
C LYS A 65 0.50 -2.23 25.10
N ALA A 66 0.59 -3.26 24.26
CA ALA A 66 1.23 -3.15 22.95
C ALA A 66 0.42 -2.25 22.01
N VAL A 67 -0.91 -2.37 22.00
CA VAL A 67 -1.83 -1.51 21.25
C VAL A 67 -1.63 -0.05 21.64
N GLU A 68 -1.67 0.25 22.94
CA GLU A 68 -1.51 1.63 23.42
C GLU A 68 -0.14 2.22 23.04
N ARG A 69 0.94 1.45 23.18
CA ARG A 69 2.28 1.89 22.79
C ARG A 69 2.36 2.20 21.28
N ILE A 70 1.76 1.35 20.44
CA ILE A 70 1.72 1.54 18.98
C ILE A 70 0.89 2.78 18.64
N ARG A 71 -0.27 2.96 19.28
CA ARG A 71 -1.12 4.14 19.12
C ARG A 71 -0.37 5.43 19.43
N GLN A 72 0.29 5.48 20.57
CA GLN A 72 1.09 6.65 21.00
C GLN A 72 2.22 6.94 20.01
N ARG A 73 2.90 5.89 19.53
CA ARG A 73 3.96 6.04 18.53
C ARG A 73 3.44 6.62 17.22
N ILE A 74 2.28 6.20 16.76
CA ILE A 74 1.64 6.73 15.54
C ILE A 74 1.22 8.19 15.78
N ARG A 75 0.48 8.47 16.86
CA ARG A 75 -0.03 9.81 17.18
C ARG A 75 1.06 10.84 17.48
N SER A 76 2.25 10.40 17.86
CA SER A 76 3.36 11.32 18.19
C SER A 76 3.74 12.25 17.02
N GLY A 77 3.38 11.94 15.80
CA GLY A 77 3.78 12.66 14.59
C GLY A 77 5.29 12.62 14.31
N ARG A 78 6.06 11.92 15.15
CA ARG A 78 7.52 11.76 15.05
C ARG A 78 7.90 10.32 14.73
N PHE A 79 7.08 9.67 13.91
CA PHE A 79 7.36 8.30 13.50
C PHE A 79 8.69 8.24 12.76
N LYS A 80 9.56 7.35 13.23
CA LYS A 80 10.81 6.98 12.57
C LYS A 80 10.90 5.48 12.49
N LEU A 81 11.27 4.97 11.34
CA LEU A 81 11.62 3.57 11.20
C LEU A 81 12.97 3.30 11.86
N GLY A 82 13.06 2.21 12.62
CA GLY A 82 14.29 1.79 13.31
C GLY A 82 15.39 1.25 12.39
N GLY A 83 15.32 1.57 11.08
CA GLY A 83 16.18 0.99 10.06
C GLY A 83 15.72 -0.39 9.60
N TYR A 84 16.45 -0.97 8.66
CA TYR A 84 16.17 -2.30 8.12
C TYR A 84 17.40 -3.18 8.24
N ARG A 85 17.16 -4.49 8.27
CA ARG A 85 18.19 -5.52 8.13
C ARG A 85 18.11 -6.11 6.74
N GLU A 86 19.20 -6.13 6.03
CA GLU A 86 19.29 -6.84 4.76
C GLU A 86 19.46 -8.34 4.98
N MET A 87 18.77 -9.10 4.17
CA MET A 87 18.82 -10.56 4.15
C MET A 87 18.83 -11.01 2.71
N THR A 88 19.73 -11.91 2.39
CA THR A 88 19.76 -12.60 1.10
C THR A 88 18.73 -13.72 1.12
N VAL A 89 17.87 -13.76 0.12
CA VAL A 89 16.87 -14.82 -0.06
C VAL A 89 17.02 -15.42 -1.45
N ASP A 90 17.16 -16.75 -1.50
CA ASP A 90 17.11 -17.49 -2.75
C ASP A 90 15.65 -17.57 -3.23
N ASP A 91 15.40 -17.06 -4.42
CA ASP A 91 14.10 -17.09 -5.08
C ASP A 91 14.23 -17.87 -6.41
N GLY A 92 14.46 -19.16 -6.28
CA GLY A 92 14.76 -20.06 -7.39
C GLY A 92 16.06 -19.69 -8.11
N PRO A 93 16.02 -19.31 -9.40
CA PRO A 93 17.24 -18.99 -10.16
C PRO A 93 17.85 -17.62 -9.82
N LYS A 94 17.20 -16.83 -8.94
CA LYS A 94 17.64 -15.47 -8.60
C LYS A 94 17.88 -15.33 -7.11
N VAL A 95 18.96 -14.67 -6.77
CA VAL A 95 19.27 -14.23 -5.40
C VAL A 95 18.73 -12.82 -5.23
N ARG A 96 17.91 -12.60 -4.19
CA ARG A 96 17.32 -11.28 -3.90
C ARG A 96 17.80 -10.78 -2.54
N ILE A 97 18.13 -9.51 -2.47
CA ILE A 97 18.35 -8.79 -1.21
C ILE A 97 16.99 -8.27 -0.73
N VAL A 98 16.57 -8.75 0.43
CA VAL A 98 15.30 -8.35 1.04
C VAL A 98 15.58 -7.52 2.29
N GLN A 99 14.99 -6.35 2.36
CA GLN A 99 15.05 -5.45 3.51
C GLN A 99 13.94 -5.78 4.51
N SER A 100 14.30 -5.99 5.75
CA SER A 100 13.36 -6.36 6.81
C SER A 100 13.43 -5.37 7.95
N VAL A 101 12.33 -4.66 8.18
CA VAL A 101 12.16 -3.77 9.34
C VAL A 101 11.86 -4.55 10.62
N SER A 102 11.95 -3.87 11.77
CA SER A 102 11.62 -4.44 13.07
C SER A 102 10.19 -5.00 13.11
N LEU A 103 9.90 -5.89 14.04
CA LEU A 103 8.57 -6.46 14.19
C LEU A 103 7.53 -5.39 14.55
N GLU A 104 7.89 -4.44 15.38
CA GLU A 104 7.03 -3.35 15.82
C GLU A 104 6.77 -2.35 14.67
N ASP A 105 7.80 -1.97 13.89
CA ASP A 105 7.63 -1.15 12.70
C ASP A 105 6.71 -1.82 11.69
N ARG A 106 6.87 -3.14 11.51
CA ARG A 106 6.00 -3.91 10.61
C ARG A 106 4.54 -3.90 11.05
N ILE A 107 4.27 -3.89 12.36
CA ILE A 107 2.89 -3.77 12.87
C ILE A 107 2.34 -2.37 12.59
N VAL A 108 3.13 -1.32 12.84
CA VAL A 108 2.73 0.06 12.51
C VAL A 108 2.42 0.19 11.01
N LEU A 109 3.33 -0.26 10.15
CA LEU A 109 3.13 -0.21 8.70
C LEU A 109 1.90 -1.01 8.25
N ASN A 110 1.63 -2.16 8.88
CA ASN A 110 0.44 -2.95 8.57
C ASN A 110 -0.84 -2.24 9.00
N ALA A 111 -0.86 -1.63 10.20
CA ALA A 111 -2.01 -0.84 10.66
C ALA A 111 -2.29 0.36 9.74
N VAL A 112 -1.25 1.07 9.29
CA VAL A 112 -1.37 2.15 8.31
C VAL A 112 -1.94 1.63 7.00
N MET A 113 -1.37 0.55 6.45
CA MET A 113 -1.79 0.02 5.15
C MET A 113 -3.17 -0.63 5.17
N ASN A 114 -3.63 -1.18 6.29
CA ASN A 114 -5.00 -1.67 6.42
C ASN A 114 -6.04 -0.60 6.09
N VAL A 115 -5.76 0.64 6.46
CA VAL A 115 -6.66 1.78 6.22
C VAL A 115 -6.37 2.41 4.88
N VAL A 116 -5.12 2.80 4.62
CA VAL A 116 -4.69 3.47 3.38
C VAL A 116 -5.06 2.68 2.12
N ASP A 117 -4.93 1.34 2.16
CA ASP A 117 -5.28 0.46 1.04
C ASP A 117 -6.75 0.59 0.62
N ARG A 118 -7.67 0.82 1.57
CA ARG A 118 -9.10 1.04 1.26
C ARG A 118 -9.31 2.33 0.48
N HIS A 119 -8.62 3.41 0.86
CA HIS A 119 -8.70 4.72 0.19
C HIS A 119 -8.00 4.73 -1.17
N LEU A 120 -6.92 3.94 -1.34
CA LEU A 120 -6.24 3.81 -2.62
C LEU A 120 -7.03 2.98 -3.63
N LYS A 121 -7.68 1.90 -3.19
CA LYS A 121 -8.41 0.98 -4.08
C LYS A 121 -9.48 1.64 -4.92
N VAL A 122 -10.15 2.64 -4.39
CA VAL A 122 -11.20 3.37 -5.12
C VAL A 122 -10.64 4.28 -6.20
N ARG A 123 -9.33 4.59 -6.14
CA ARG A 123 -8.64 5.46 -7.10
C ARG A 123 -7.91 4.67 -8.20
N PHE A 124 -7.66 3.39 -7.98
CA PHE A 124 -7.01 2.57 -8.99
C PHE A 124 -7.98 2.23 -10.12
N ILE A 125 -7.48 2.29 -11.35
CA ILE A 125 -8.24 1.81 -12.50
C ILE A 125 -8.65 0.36 -12.27
N ARG A 126 -9.82 -0.03 -12.78
CA ARG A 126 -10.40 -1.34 -12.49
C ARG A 126 -9.52 -2.50 -12.91
N THR A 127 -8.76 -2.33 -13.98
CA THR A 127 -7.83 -3.35 -14.52
C THR A 127 -6.51 -3.47 -13.76
N THR A 128 -6.25 -2.63 -12.74
CA THR A 128 -5.11 -2.83 -11.82
C THR A 128 -5.34 -4.12 -11.03
N SER A 129 -4.56 -5.15 -11.30
CA SER A 129 -4.76 -6.50 -10.73
C SER A 129 -3.66 -6.94 -9.77
N ALA A 130 -2.49 -6.30 -9.81
CA ALA A 130 -1.37 -6.69 -8.96
C ALA A 130 -1.55 -6.24 -7.51
N SER A 131 -1.32 -7.14 -6.55
CA SER A 131 -1.30 -6.87 -5.11
C SER A 131 -2.62 -6.32 -4.51
N ILE A 132 -3.72 -6.37 -5.24
CA ILE A 132 -5.04 -5.96 -4.77
C ILE A 132 -5.87 -7.20 -4.44
N LYS A 133 -6.40 -7.25 -3.21
CA LYS A 133 -7.28 -8.36 -2.79
C LYS A 133 -8.49 -8.45 -3.71
N ASN A 134 -8.82 -9.65 -4.16
CA ASN A 134 -9.90 -9.97 -5.10
C ASN A 134 -9.70 -9.42 -6.52
N ARG A 135 -8.50 -8.93 -6.87
CA ARG A 135 -8.11 -8.57 -8.23
C ARG A 135 -6.84 -9.33 -8.55
N GLY A 136 -6.93 -10.41 -9.27
CA GLY A 136 -5.80 -11.25 -9.66
C GLY A 136 -5.76 -11.49 -11.17
N THR A 137 -4.84 -12.34 -11.60
CA THR A 137 -4.67 -12.69 -13.02
C THR A 137 -5.97 -13.19 -13.68
N HIS A 138 -6.75 -14.00 -12.96
CA HIS A 138 -8.04 -14.50 -13.49
C HIS A 138 -9.08 -13.39 -13.65
N ASP A 139 -9.14 -12.44 -12.73
CA ASP A 139 -10.03 -11.29 -12.81
C ASP A 139 -9.62 -10.39 -14.01
N LEU A 140 -8.33 -10.11 -14.17
CA LEU A 140 -7.82 -9.35 -15.31
C LEU A 140 -8.12 -10.04 -16.64
N LEU A 141 -7.94 -11.36 -16.72
CA LEU A 141 -8.20 -12.12 -17.92
C LEU A 141 -9.66 -11.99 -18.39
N GLN A 142 -10.62 -11.93 -17.46
CA GLN A 142 -12.04 -11.73 -17.79
C GLN A 142 -12.27 -10.38 -18.47
N TYR A 143 -11.57 -9.31 -18.04
CA TYR A 143 -11.64 -8.01 -18.71
C TYR A 143 -11.04 -8.05 -20.09
N ILE A 144 -9.85 -8.65 -20.25
CA ILE A 144 -9.21 -8.79 -21.57
C ILE A 144 -10.12 -9.55 -22.55
N VAL A 145 -10.69 -10.69 -22.11
CA VAL A 145 -11.60 -11.48 -22.94
C VAL A 145 -12.86 -10.70 -23.30
N LYS A 146 -13.37 -9.89 -22.36
CA LYS A 146 -14.52 -9.03 -22.62
C LYS A 146 -14.18 -7.97 -23.67
N ASP A 147 -13.07 -7.26 -23.51
CA ASP A 147 -12.64 -6.19 -24.41
C ASP A 147 -12.42 -6.72 -25.84
N ILE A 148 -11.81 -7.92 -25.98
CA ILE A 148 -11.64 -8.57 -27.27
C ILE A 148 -13.00 -8.92 -27.93
N LYS A 149 -13.99 -9.32 -27.13
CA LYS A 149 -15.33 -9.64 -27.66
C LYS A 149 -16.12 -8.39 -28.05
N ASP A 150 -15.98 -7.32 -27.25
CA ASP A 150 -16.73 -6.09 -27.43
C ASP A 150 -16.17 -5.25 -28.61
N ASP A 151 -14.84 -5.29 -28.81
CA ASP A 151 -14.16 -4.58 -29.90
C ASP A 151 -13.05 -5.45 -30.53
N PRO A 152 -13.40 -6.41 -31.39
CA PRO A 152 -12.42 -7.29 -32.04
C PRO A 152 -11.44 -6.54 -32.94
N GLU A 153 -11.88 -5.49 -33.62
CA GLU A 153 -11.02 -4.72 -34.53
C GLU A 153 -10.03 -3.82 -33.76
N GLY A 154 -10.48 -3.15 -32.72
CA GLY A 154 -9.62 -2.30 -31.86
C GLY A 154 -8.64 -3.08 -31.00
N THR A 155 -8.83 -4.39 -30.84
CA THR A 155 -7.98 -5.28 -30.02
C THR A 155 -7.08 -6.21 -30.83
N LEU A 156 -6.86 -5.93 -32.12
CA LEU A 156 -5.97 -6.72 -33.00
C LEU A 156 -4.50 -6.74 -32.56
N PHE A 157 -4.07 -5.72 -31.84
CA PHE A 157 -2.69 -5.59 -31.38
C PHE A 157 -2.64 -5.40 -29.87
N GLY A 158 -1.71 -6.11 -29.20
CA GLY A 158 -1.42 -5.96 -27.79
C GLY A 158 0.04 -5.56 -27.58
N TYR A 159 0.27 -4.63 -26.66
CA TYR A 159 1.61 -4.24 -26.24
C TYR A 159 1.86 -4.69 -24.82
N GLN A 160 3.01 -5.32 -24.58
CA GLN A 160 3.48 -5.67 -23.25
C GLN A 160 4.77 -4.91 -22.96
N PHE A 161 4.82 -4.23 -21.82
CA PHE A 161 6.03 -3.56 -21.35
C PHE A 161 6.19 -3.75 -19.85
N ASP A 162 7.44 -3.64 -19.37
CA ASP A 162 7.79 -3.71 -17.97
C ASP A 162 8.83 -2.63 -17.65
N ILE A 163 8.76 -2.07 -16.45
CA ILE A 163 9.68 -1.03 -16.02
C ILE A 163 10.87 -1.69 -15.33
N THR A 164 12.05 -1.57 -15.94
CA THR A 164 13.29 -2.10 -15.39
C THR A 164 13.60 -1.45 -14.05
N LYS A 165 13.85 -2.27 -13.03
CA LYS A 165 14.19 -1.81 -11.67
C LYS A 165 13.18 -0.78 -11.12
N PHE A 166 11.88 -1.05 -11.26
CA PHE A 166 10.81 -0.11 -10.91
C PHE A 166 11.02 0.54 -9.54
N TYR A 167 11.24 -0.24 -8.48
CA TYR A 167 11.39 0.30 -7.12
C TYR A 167 12.61 1.21 -6.94
N GLU A 168 13.68 0.95 -7.68
CA GLU A 168 14.91 1.74 -7.62
C GLU A 168 14.83 2.99 -8.49
N SER A 169 13.98 2.97 -9.53
CA SER A 169 13.81 4.06 -10.51
C SER A 169 12.70 5.04 -10.14
N VAL A 170 11.86 4.73 -9.14
CA VAL A 170 10.77 5.62 -8.71
C VAL A 170 11.35 6.92 -8.14
N ASP A 171 10.94 8.05 -8.72
CA ASP A 171 11.21 9.35 -8.14
C ASP A 171 10.41 9.53 -6.84
N GLN A 172 11.15 9.60 -5.73
CA GLN A 172 10.56 9.67 -4.40
C GLN A 172 9.81 10.98 -4.16
N ASP A 173 10.20 12.08 -4.80
CA ASP A 173 9.55 13.38 -4.65
C ASP A 173 8.22 13.38 -5.42
N VAL A 174 8.21 12.84 -6.63
CA VAL A 174 6.96 12.64 -7.40
C VAL A 174 5.98 11.74 -6.66
N LEU A 175 6.47 10.64 -6.07
CA LEU A 175 5.63 9.74 -5.28
C LEU A 175 5.07 10.44 -4.04
N LEU A 176 5.89 11.20 -3.33
CA LEU A 176 5.47 11.96 -2.15
C LEU A 176 4.44 13.05 -2.51
N ASP A 177 4.62 13.73 -3.64
CA ASP A 177 3.65 14.71 -4.12
C ASP A 177 2.31 14.05 -4.48
N ALA A 178 2.32 12.85 -5.05
CA ALA A 178 1.10 12.09 -5.28
C ALA A 178 0.40 11.75 -3.96
N VAL A 179 1.15 11.32 -2.93
CA VAL A 179 0.60 11.07 -1.58
C VAL A 179 -0.02 12.35 -0.98
N LYS A 180 0.68 13.50 -1.07
CA LYS A 180 0.18 14.78 -0.57
C LYS A 180 -1.07 15.28 -1.30
N LYS A 181 -1.23 14.91 -2.56
CA LYS A 181 -2.46 15.21 -3.31
C LYS A 181 -3.66 14.35 -2.85
N MET A 182 -3.40 13.14 -2.36
CA MET A 182 -4.46 12.22 -1.91
C MET A 182 -4.88 12.45 -0.45
N PHE A 183 -3.95 12.79 0.43
CA PHE A 183 -4.17 12.88 1.87
C PHE A 183 -3.89 14.29 2.40
N LYS A 184 -4.65 14.73 3.42
CA LYS A 184 -4.41 15.99 4.16
C LYS A 184 -3.74 15.74 5.50
N ASP A 185 -3.92 14.55 6.07
CA ASP A 185 -3.44 14.20 7.39
C ASP A 185 -1.91 14.26 7.45
N LYS A 186 -1.40 15.23 8.18
CA LYS A 186 0.05 15.48 8.27
C LYS A 186 0.82 14.35 8.95
N ILE A 187 0.18 13.66 9.91
CA ILE A 187 0.80 12.53 10.61
C ILE A 187 0.93 11.36 9.65
N LEU A 188 -0.13 11.05 8.91
CA LEU A 188 -0.10 10.01 7.89
C LEU A 188 0.95 10.30 6.81
N ILE A 189 0.94 11.53 6.27
CA ILE A 189 1.92 11.95 5.27
C ILE A 189 3.35 11.78 5.80
N GLY A 190 3.61 12.15 7.05
CA GLY A 190 4.93 11.97 7.67
C GLY A 190 5.35 10.50 7.79
N ILE A 191 4.41 9.60 8.11
CA ILE A 191 4.69 8.15 8.16
C ILE A 191 4.99 7.60 6.76
N LEU A 192 4.19 7.98 5.76
CA LEU A 192 4.39 7.55 4.36
C LEU A 192 5.68 8.12 3.78
N GLU A 193 6.02 9.38 4.09
CA GLU A 193 7.30 9.98 3.71
C GLU A 193 8.48 9.21 4.28
N GLU A 194 8.45 8.87 5.55
CA GLU A 194 9.51 8.06 6.16
C GLU A 194 9.68 6.71 5.45
N CYS A 195 8.58 6.08 5.04
CA CYS A 195 8.62 4.83 4.28
C CYS A 195 9.21 5.03 2.88
N ILE A 196 8.80 6.09 2.18
CA ILE A 196 9.27 6.40 0.82
C ILE A 196 10.77 6.73 0.85
N ARG A 197 11.21 7.57 1.80
CA ARG A 197 12.62 7.98 1.92
C ARG A 197 13.56 6.84 2.35
N MET A 198 13.02 5.79 2.97
CA MET A 198 13.81 4.61 3.34
C MET A 198 14.09 3.70 2.14
N MET A 199 13.34 3.81 1.05
CA MET A 199 13.63 3.06 -0.17
C MET A 199 15.00 3.46 -0.73
N PRO A 200 15.85 2.49 -1.20
CA PRO A 200 17.10 2.82 -1.83
C PRO A 200 16.84 3.76 -3.01
N LYS A 201 17.58 4.87 -3.06
CA LYS A 201 17.59 5.67 -4.28
C LYS A 201 18.31 4.88 -5.36
N GLY A 202 17.72 4.77 -6.55
CA GLY A 202 18.39 4.21 -7.71
C GLY A 202 19.68 5.00 -8.00
N VAL A 203 20.71 4.26 -8.32
CA VAL A 203 22.00 4.80 -8.82
C VAL A 203 21.86 5.06 -10.31
#